data_a290e7dae3452467559bc628bafcdb63
#
_entry.id   a290e7dae3452467559bc628bafcdb63
#
_cell.length_a   1.000
_cell.length_b   1.000
_cell.length_c   1.000
_cell.angle_alpha   90.00
_cell.angle_beta   90.00
_cell.angle_gamma   90.00
#
_symmetry.space_group_name_H-M   'P 1'
#
loop_
_entity.id
_entity.type
_entity.pdbx_description
1 polymer ?
#
loop_
_entity_poly.entity_id
_entity_poly.type
_entity_poly.pdbx_seq_one_letter_code
_entity_poly.pdbx_strand_id
1 'polypeptide(L)'
;MPTNYIKKGAKFFGGVIKDMARIAGVDLPREKRIEIGLTYIYGIGRTVSNEILSETGINPDTRVKDLTDDQISKLRDSIEKNHKVEGDLRREIALNIKRLMEIGSYRGSRHKRHLPARGQRTKTNARTCKGPVKK
;
A
#
# COMPACT_ATOMS: atom_id res chain seq x y z
N MET A 1 30.96 -40.52 21.15
CA MET A 1 30.70 -39.38 22.00
C MET A 1 29.95 -38.33 21.20
N PRO A 2 28.65 -38.15 21.33
CA PRO A 2 27.94 -37.09 20.60
C PRO A 2 28.05 -35.78 21.39
N THR A 3 28.67 -34.80 20.82
CA THR A 3 28.75 -33.46 21.33
C THR A 3 27.41 -32.77 21.18
N ASN A 4 26.70 -32.62 22.28
CA ASN A 4 25.50 -31.83 22.41
C ASN A 4 25.81 -30.35 22.18
N TYR A 5 25.55 -29.82 20.98
CA TYR A 5 25.37 -28.41 20.76
C TYR A 5 24.02 -27.98 21.36
N ILE A 6 24.06 -27.60 22.63
CA ILE A 6 22.97 -26.88 23.27
C ILE A 6 22.87 -25.53 22.57
N LYS A 7 21.91 -25.41 21.65
CA LYS A 7 21.45 -24.10 21.16
C LYS A 7 20.94 -23.32 22.37
N LYS A 8 21.72 -22.35 22.83
CA LYS A 8 21.30 -21.40 23.84
C LYS A 8 19.97 -20.81 23.43
N GLY A 9 18.94 -21.10 24.23
CA GLY A 9 17.56 -20.76 24.00
C GLY A 9 17.42 -19.24 23.83
N ALA A 10 16.80 -18.86 22.74
CA ALA A 10 16.16 -17.57 22.66
C ALA A 10 15.19 -17.49 23.86
N LYS A 11 15.43 -16.55 24.76
CA LYS A 11 14.51 -16.23 25.84
C LYS A 11 13.21 -15.77 25.17
N PHE A 12 12.23 -16.66 25.14
CA PHE A 12 10.85 -16.30 24.91
C PHE A 12 10.43 -15.40 26.07
N PHE A 13 10.61 -14.10 25.92
CA PHE A 13 9.81 -13.18 26.66
C PHE A 13 8.37 -13.41 26.18
N GLY A 14 7.52 -13.92 27.09
CA GLY A 14 6.09 -14.11 26.88
C GLY A 14 5.37 -12.77 26.71
N GLY A 15 5.64 -12.10 25.61
CA GLY A 15 4.84 -11.06 25.04
C GLY A 15 4.11 -11.73 23.88
N VAL A 16 2.79 -11.81 23.97
CA VAL A 16 1.92 -12.05 22.82
C VAL A 16 2.48 -11.18 21.70
N ILE A 17 3.01 -11.79 20.64
CA ILE A 17 3.32 -11.06 19.42
C ILE A 17 1.94 -10.62 18.94
N LYS A 18 1.55 -9.40 19.34
CA LYS A 18 0.33 -8.77 18.87
C LYS A 18 0.49 -8.73 17.36
N ASP A 19 -0.27 -9.54 16.66
CA ASP A 19 -0.16 -9.75 15.23
C ASP A 19 -0.10 -8.40 14.55
N MET A 20 0.84 -8.26 13.60
CA MET A 20 0.98 -7.03 12.85
C MET A 20 -0.36 -6.75 12.19
N ALA A 21 -0.93 -5.57 12.41
CA ALA A 21 -2.19 -5.20 11.79
C ALA A 21 -2.01 -5.25 10.26
N ARG A 22 -2.53 -6.31 9.67
CA ARG A 22 -2.48 -6.55 8.22
C ARG A 22 -3.85 -6.27 7.63
N ILE A 23 -3.91 -5.27 6.73
CA ILE A 23 -5.15 -4.85 6.07
C ILE A 23 -4.89 -4.86 4.55
N ALA A 24 -5.82 -5.42 3.79
CA ALA A 24 -5.70 -5.57 2.34
C ALA A 24 -4.37 -6.21 1.87
N GLY A 25 -3.81 -7.13 2.67
CA GLY A 25 -2.53 -7.77 2.39
C GLY A 25 -1.29 -6.92 2.70
N VAL A 26 -1.45 -5.72 3.26
CA VAL A 26 -0.35 -4.80 3.60
C VAL A 26 -0.14 -4.77 5.11
N ASP A 27 1.10 -4.91 5.55
CA ASP A 27 1.48 -4.76 6.94
C ASP A 27 1.64 -3.29 7.29
N LEU A 28 0.83 -2.81 8.24
CA LEU A 28 0.86 -1.42 8.65
C LEU A 28 2.01 -1.13 9.63
N PRO A 29 2.67 0.04 9.52
CA PRO A 29 3.74 0.41 10.43
C PRO A 29 3.21 0.67 11.84
N ARG A 30 3.72 -0.06 12.82
CA ARG A 30 3.22 -0.05 14.22
C ARG A 30 3.32 1.30 14.92
N GLU A 31 4.40 2.03 14.66
CA GLU A 31 4.72 3.28 15.36
C GLU A 31 3.99 4.51 14.79
N LYS A 32 3.32 4.36 13.65
CA LYS A 32 2.59 5.45 13.02
C LYS A 32 1.16 5.56 13.56
N ARG A 33 0.59 6.77 13.49
CA ARG A 33 -0.85 6.98 13.72
C ARG A 33 -1.63 6.23 12.66
N ILE A 34 -2.83 5.77 12.99
CA ILE A 34 -3.66 5.02 12.05
C ILE A 34 -3.99 5.82 10.79
N GLU A 35 -4.20 7.13 10.90
CA GLU A 35 -4.38 8.04 9.76
C GLU A 35 -3.28 7.89 8.72
N ILE A 36 -2.02 7.85 9.18
CA ILE A 36 -0.85 7.70 8.31
C ILE A 36 -0.61 6.24 7.95
N GLY A 37 -0.89 5.32 8.86
CA GLY A 37 -0.74 3.88 8.62
C GLY A 37 -1.58 3.40 7.44
N LEU A 38 -2.84 3.84 7.32
CA LEU A 38 -3.72 3.49 6.21
C LEU A 38 -3.21 3.98 4.86
N THR A 39 -2.46 5.08 4.80
CA THR A 39 -1.91 5.58 3.53
C THR A 39 -0.81 4.69 2.93
N TYR A 40 -0.30 3.70 3.66
CA TYR A 40 0.60 2.69 3.11
C TYR A 40 -0.10 1.68 2.19
N ILE A 41 -1.43 1.64 2.24
CA ILE A 41 -2.24 0.82 1.33
C ILE A 41 -2.39 1.57 0.00
N TYR A 42 -2.05 0.92 -1.10
CA TYR A 42 -2.20 1.51 -2.44
C TYR A 42 -3.67 1.77 -2.76
N GLY A 43 -4.00 3.02 -3.01
CA GLY A 43 -5.36 3.50 -3.25
C GLY A 43 -5.98 4.28 -2.09
N ILE A 44 -5.33 4.32 -0.93
CA ILE A 44 -5.77 5.12 0.22
C ILE A 44 -4.82 6.29 0.43
N GLY A 45 -5.33 7.50 0.27
CA GLY A 45 -4.66 8.76 0.63
C GLY A 45 -5.15 9.28 1.97
N ARG A 46 -4.68 10.45 2.40
CA ARG A 46 -5.10 11.05 3.69
C ARG A 46 -6.60 11.33 3.77
N THR A 47 -7.20 11.83 2.68
CA THR A 47 -8.63 12.12 2.62
C THR A 47 -9.45 10.86 2.83
N VAL A 48 -9.20 9.81 2.04
CA VAL A 48 -9.89 8.52 2.16
C VAL A 48 -9.62 7.87 3.50
N SER A 49 -8.40 7.99 4.06
CA SER A 49 -8.09 7.51 5.40
C SER A 49 -8.98 8.17 6.46
N ASN A 50 -9.15 9.47 6.39
CA ASN A 50 -10.00 10.20 7.34
C ASN A 50 -11.49 9.86 7.17
N GLU A 51 -11.96 9.64 5.95
CA GLU A 51 -13.32 9.16 5.67
C GLU A 51 -13.56 7.80 6.31
N ILE A 52 -12.67 6.84 6.12
CA ILE A 52 -12.76 5.50 6.71
C ILE A 52 -12.74 5.57 8.23
N LEU A 53 -11.87 6.39 8.81
CA LEU A 53 -11.80 6.56 10.27
C LEU A 53 -13.05 7.21 10.86
N SER A 54 -13.66 8.15 10.12
CA SER A 54 -14.94 8.78 10.51
C SER A 54 -16.09 7.77 10.47
N GLU A 55 -16.17 6.93 9.45
CA GLU A 55 -17.17 5.86 9.32
C GLU A 55 -17.05 4.82 10.45
N THR A 56 -15.82 4.42 10.76
CA THR A 56 -15.56 3.38 11.77
C THR A 56 -15.55 3.92 13.20
N GLY A 57 -15.57 5.26 13.39
CA GLY A 57 -15.53 5.90 14.69
C GLY A 57 -14.20 5.73 15.43
N ILE A 58 -13.11 5.52 14.71
CA ILE A 58 -11.78 5.34 15.29
C ILE A 58 -11.03 6.66 15.33
N ASN A 59 -10.40 6.97 16.48
CA ASN A 59 -9.60 8.18 16.62
C ASN A 59 -8.37 8.13 15.68
N PRO A 60 -8.18 9.11 14.77
CA PRO A 60 -7.07 9.16 13.84
C PRO A 60 -5.69 9.21 14.51
N ASP A 61 -5.61 9.71 15.73
CA ASP A 61 -4.35 9.82 16.47
C ASP A 61 -3.92 8.52 17.15
N THR A 62 -4.78 7.50 17.20
CA THR A 62 -4.44 6.19 17.76
C THR A 62 -3.29 5.57 16.95
N ARG A 63 -2.30 5.02 17.64
CA ARG A 63 -1.20 4.30 16.97
C ARG A 63 -1.67 2.93 16.51
N VAL A 64 -1.10 2.47 15.40
CA VAL A 64 -1.45 1.16 14.82
C VAL A 64 -1.29 0.01 15.84
N LYS A 65 -0.27 0.08 16.70
CA LYS A 65 -0.01 -0.92 17.75
C LYS A 65 -1.09 -0.98 18.85
N ASP A 66 -1.81 0.11 19.04
CA ASP A 66 -2.81 0.26 20.12
C ASP A 66 -4.23 -0.07 19.63
N LEU A 67 -4.40 -0.45 18.38
CA LEU A 67 -5.68 -0.87 17.82
C LEU A 67 -6.13 -2.20 18.39
N THR A 68 -7.44 -2.30 18.66
CA THR A 68 -8.08 -3.58 19.03
C THR A 68 -8.40 -4.40 17.77
N ASP A 69 -8.55 -5.72 17.94
CA ASP A 69 -8.88 -6.61 16.83
C ASP A 69 -10.25 -6.29 16.22
N ASP A 70 -11.21 -5.84 17.04
CA ASP A 70 -12.52 -5.36 16.59
C ASP A 70 -12.40 -4.12 15.69
N GLN A 71 -11.53 -3.18 16.06
CA GLN A 71 -11.26 -1.99 15.24
C GLN A 71 -10.60 -2.37 13.90
N ILE A 72 -9.66 -3.28 13.92
CA ILE A 72 -9.00 -3.79 12.71
C ILE A 72 -10.02 -4.48 11.79
N SER A 73 -10.93 -5.26 12.35
CA SER A 73 -12.02 -5.92 11.59
C SER A 73 -12.94 -4.90 10.93
N LYS A 74 -13.37 -3.86 11.67
CA LYS A 74 -14.20 -2.77 11.12
C LYS A 74 -13.49 -2.03 9.99
N LEU A 75 -12.19 -1.75 10.13
CA LEU A 75 -11.40 -1.11 9.08
C LEU A 75 -11.33 -1.98 7.81
N ARG A 76 -11.11 -3.30 7.97
CA ARG A 76 -11.11 -4.24 6.84
C ARG A 76 -12.45 -4.21 6.10
N ASP A 77 -13.54 -4.35 6.84
CA ASP A 77 -14.90 -4.39 6.28
C ASP A 77 -15.24 -3.10 5.53
N SER A 78 -14.90 -1.93 6.09
CA SER A 78 -15.14 -0.63 5.43
C SER A 78 -14.30 -0.51 4.15
N ILE A 79 -13.03 -0.90 4.17
CA ILE A 79 -12.15 -0.84 3.02
C ILE A 79 -12.62 -1.78 1.92
N GLU A 80 -12.95 -3.04 2.25
CA GLU A 80 -13.38 -4.04 1.28
C GLU A 80 -14.72 -3.69 0.62
N LYS A 81 -15.64 -3.08 1.35
CA LYS A 81 -16.95 -2.70 0.83
C LYS A 81 -16.92 -1.45 -0.04
N ASN A 82 -16.19 -0.43 0.38
CA ASN A 82 -16.30 0.91 -0.18
C ASN A 82 -15.16 1.28 -1.13
N HIS A 83 -14.00 0.62 -1.03
CA HIS A 83 -12.79 1.05 -1.73
C HIS A 83 -12.13 -0.10 -2.50
N LYS A 84 -11.75 0.20 -3.75
CA LYS A 84 -10.87 -0.69 -4.52
C LYS A 84 -9.43 -0.33 -4.17
N VAL A 85 -8.69 -1.29 -3.64
CA VAL A 85 -7.32 -1.08 -3.18
C VAL A 85 -6.39 -2.17 -3.70
N GLU A 86 -5.10 -1.90 -3.59
CA GLU A 86 -4.00 -2.84 -3.88
C GLU A 86 -4.15 -3.59 -5.23
N GLY A 87 -4.32 -4.91 -5.19
CA GLY A 87 -4.34 -5.76 -6.38
C GLY A 87 -5.42 -5.41 -7.36
N ASP A 88 -6.64 -5.14 -6.90
CA ASP A 88 -7.78 -4.82 -7.76
C ASP A 88 -7.63 -3.46 -8.42
N LEU A 89 -7.14 -2.46 -7.68
CA LEU A 89 -6.85 -1.15 -8.23
C LEU A 89 -5.70 -1.19 -9.24
N ARG A 90 -4.63 -1.92 -8.93
CA ARG A 90 -3.49 -2.11 -9.86
C ARG A 90 -3.92 -2.77 -11.16
N ARG A 91 -4.78 -3.80 -11.07
CA ARG A 91 -5.35 -4.49 -12.22
C ARG A 91 -6.21 -3.55 -13.06
N GLU A 92 -7.07 -2.76 -12.43
CA GLU A 92 -7.93 -1.79 -13.12
C GLU A 92 -7.09 -0.74 -13.87
N ILE A 93 -6.07 -0.17 -13.24
CA ILE A 93 -5.17 0.79 -13.88
C ILE A 93 -4.43 0.15 -15.06
N ALA A 94 -3.90 -1.07 -14.90
CA ALA A 94 -3.22 -1.78 -15.97
C ALA A 94 -4.14 -2.06 -17.17
N LEU A 95 -5.38 -2.46 -16.92
CA LEU A 95 -6.40 -2.67 -17.96
C LEU A 95 -6.75 -1.37 -18.68
N ASN A 96 -6.88 -0.26 -17.95
CA ASN A 96 -7.16 1.05 -18.53
C ASN A 96 -6.03 1.51 -19.46
N ILE A 97 -4.78 1.34 -19.06
CA ILE A 97 -3.60 1.64 -19.89
C ILE A 97 -3.56 0.72 -21.12
N LYS A 98 -3.78 -0.57 -20.93
CA LYS A 98 -3.84 -1.54 -22.03
C LYS A 98 -4.89 -1.17 -23.05
N ARG A 99 -6.10 -0.80 -22.60
CA ARG A 99 -7.18 -0.34 -23.47
C ARG A 99 -6.75 0.88 -24.28
N LEU A 100 -6.10 1.87 -23.68
CA LEU A 100 -5.59 3.06 -24.39
C LEU A 100 -4.58 2.71 -25.49
N MET A 101 -3.74 1.71 -25.25
CA MET A 101 -2.78 1.21 -26.24
C MET A 101 -3.48 0.47 -27.39
N GLU A 102 -4.48 -0.34 -27.09
CA GLU A 102 -5.23 -1.14 -28.07
C GLU A 102 -6.04 -0.28 -29.04
N ILE A 103 -6.68 0.77 -28.54
CA ILE A 103 -7.43 1.72 -29.41
C ILE A 103 -6.52 2.67 -30.20
N GLY A 104 -5.20 2.62 -30.03
CA GLY A 104 -4.24 3.44 -30.76
C GLY A 104 -4.28 4.94 -30.41
N SER A 105 -4.75 5.30 -29.21
CA SER A 105 -4.80 6.70 -28.77
C SER A 105 -3.42 7.31 -28.61
N TYR A 106 -3.33 8.65 -28.67
CA TYR A 106 -2.07 9.36 -28.39
C TYR A 106 -1.50 9.02 -27.00
N ARG A 107 -2.35 9.02 -25.97
CA ARG A 107 -1.98 8.61 -24.62
C ARG A 107 -1.43 7.18 -24.57
N GLY A 108 -2.10 6.26 -25.26
CA GLY A 108 -1.65 4.87 -25.36
C GLY A 108 -0.29 4.72 -26.04
N SER A 109 -0.03 5.48 -27.10
CA SER A 109 1.27 5.48 -27.79
C SER A 109 2.38 6.01 -26.87
N ARG A 110 2.09 7.00 -26.02
CA ARG A 110 3.04 7.52 -25.03
C ARG A 110 3.36 6.47 -23.97
N HIS A 111 2.35 5.76 -23.45
CA HIS A 111 2.56 4.66 -22.52
C HIS A 111 3.39 3.52 -23.13
N LYS A 112 3.10 3.14 -24.37
CA LYS A 112 3.85 2.11 -25.09
C LYS A 112 5.33 2.46 -25.27
N ARG A 113 5.65 3.75 -25.43
CA ARG A 113 7.03 4.24 -25.62
C ARG A 113 7.71 4.62 -24.31
N HIS A 114 7.06 4.44 -23.15
CA HIS A 114 7.55 4.87 -21.84
C HIS A 114 7.90 6.37 -21.80
N LEU A 115 7.03 7.18 -22.38
CA LEU A 115 7.17 8.64 -22.43
C LEU A 115 6.07 9.30 -21.60
N PRO A 116 6.29 10.54 -21.11
CA PRO A 116 5.26 11.29 -20.41
C PRO A 116 3.99 11.43 -21.24
N ALA A 117 2.83 11.08 -20.65
CA ALA A 117 1.54 11.08 -21.33
C ALA A 117 0.73 12.38 -21.14
N ARG A 118 1.18 13.29 -20.25
CA ARG A 118 0.46 14.51 -19.85
C ARG A 118 1.07 15.80 -20.38
N GLY A 119 1.70 15.76 -21.56
CA GLY A 119 2.25 16.94 -22.22
C GLY A 119 3.55 17.50 -21.62
N GLN A 120 4.22 16.74 -20.75
CA GLN A 120 5.49 17.19 -20.19
C GLN A 120 6.58 17.21 -21.28
N ARG A 121 7.53 18.13 -21.09
CA ARG A 121 8.70 18.28 -21.96
C ARG A 121 9.61 17.06 -21.90
N THR A 122 10.07 16.58 -23.05
CA THR A 122 10.93 15.39 -23.16
C THR A 122 12.37 15.71 -23.56
N LYS A 123 12.67 16.92 -24.00
CA LYS A 123 14.01 17.36 -24.38
C LYS A 123 15.01 17.30 -23.22
N THR A 124 14.54 17.66 -22.03
CA THR A 124 15.28 17.58 -20.77
C THR A 124 14.72 16.44 -19.94
N ASN A 125 15.04 16.28 -18.74
CA ASN A 125 14.52 15.38 -17.67
C ASN A 125 13.59 14.23 -18.12
N ALA A 126 12.34 14.20 -17.67
CA ALA A 126 11.38 13.08 -17.86
C ALA A 126 11.90 11.72 -17.34
N ARG A 127 12.76 11.73 -16.30
CA ARG A 127 13.43 10.54 -15.79
C ARG A 127 12.48 9.53 -15.15
N THR A 128 11.38 9.98 -14.57
CA THR A 128 10.35 9.10 -13.99
C THR A 128 9.82 8.10 -15.02
N CYS A 129 9.59 8.54 -16.26
CA CYS A 129 9.11 7.67 -17.34
C CYS A 129 10.25 6.98 -18.10
N LYS A 130 11.36 7.68 -18.33
CA LYS A 130 12.50 7.14 -19.09
C LYS A 130 13.38 6.19 -18.28
N GLY A 131 13.28 6.22 -16.94
CA GLY A 131 14.16 5.49 -16.06
C GLY A 131 15.53 6.16 -15.85
N PRO A 132 16.41 5.54 -15.04
CA PRO A 132 17.73 6.06 -14.76
C PRO A 132 18.60 6.13 -16.04
N VAL A 133 19.55 7.06 -16.05
CA VAL A 133 20.53 7.17 -17.15
C VAL A 133 21.44 5.96 -17.07
N LYS A 134 21.52 5.20 -18.16
CA LYS A 134 22.54 4.15 -18.28
C LYS A 134 23.92 4.83 -18.36
N LYS A 135 24.80 4.48 -17.44
CA LYS A 135 26.22 4.85 -17.50
C LYS A 135 26.93 4.01 -18.54
#